data_4c20834b431b805cf28ca3bf6862d119
#
_entry.id   4c20834b431b805cf28ca3bf6862d119
#
_cell.length_a   1.000
_cell.length_b   1.000
_cell.length_c   1.000
_cell.angle_alpha   90.00
_cell.angle_beta   90.00
_cell.angle_gamma   90.00
#
_symmetry.space_group_name_H-M   'P 1'
#
loop_
_entity.id
_entity.type
_entity.pdbx_description
1 polymer ?
#
loop_
_entity_poly.entity_id
_entity_poly.type
_entity_poly.pdbx_seq_one_letter_code
_entity_poly.pdbx_strand_id
1 'polypeptide(L)'
;RRTILLTAAAMPMIGSKVFAATPNQGASTVYFSKDINAENFLAIYDRLRKDANLPEDRRLSGIKLHGDDVDTNRGMWEALLNHIPNSKFVECNYASIYPAGRGNTQGNIRAITAQGVDKNRLDILDRNNEYTEVPIKGGKELKSVSAPTALLKEYGCVAVTANFRIPSFAGFSGACKNVGIGLASGEGKTQVHGLGVRKDARFFRRLADASKGIHDAMDNRLLFINVVSNIHVDPLKGTKVRTGNLGIVGSLDLLAADQAAADLIYGLTPAEYNAYSLQEKIDRGFLQLEYLDEIKAGNRTYKLITL
;
A
#
# COMPACT_ATOMS: atom_id res chain seq x y z
N ARG A 1 -13.76 16.75 19.13
CA ARG A 1 -13.71 16.07 17.80
C ARG A 1 -13.64 17.14 16.72
N ARG A 2 -12.48 17.42 16.15
CA ARG A 2 -12.36 18.32 14.99
C ARG A 2 -12.40 17.46 13.73
N THR A 3 -13.45 17.62 12.96
CA THR A 3 -13.56 17.10 11.61
C THR A 3 -12.94 18.16 10.69
N ILE A 4 -11.84 17.84 10.05
CA ILE A 4 -11.22 18.71 9.06
C ILE A 4 -11.59 18.13 7.70
N LEU A 5 -12.38 18.86 6.91
CA LEU A 5 -12.55 18.61 5.50
C LEU A 5 -11.31 19.15 4.80
N LEU A 6 -10.37 18.27 4.50
CA LEU A 6 -9.30 18.60 3.56
C LEU A 6 -9.83 18.32 2.15
N THR A 7 -10.36 19.34 1.51
CA THR A 7 -10.46 19.32 0.06
C THR A 7 -9.04 19.44 -0.48
N ALA A 8 -8.68 18.63 -1.45
CA ALA A 8 -7.41 18.76 -2.19
C ALA A 8 -7.36 20.05 -3.03
N ALA A 9 -7.98 21.11 -2.53
CA ALA A 9 -8.00 22.44 -3.11
C ALA A 9 -7.18 23.37 -2.23
N ALA A 10 -6.15 23.93 -2.86
CA ALA A 10 -5.43 25.12 -2.44
C ALA A 10 -4.40 24.97 -1.32
N MET A 11 -3.27 24.33 -1.65
CA MET A 11 -2.01 25.01 -1.36
C MET A 11 -1.47 25.60 -2.67
N PRO A 12 -0.95 26.84 -2.68
CA PRO A 12 -0.41 27.42 -3.91
C PRO A 12 0.85 26.67 -4.29
N MET A 13 0.73 25.79 -5.27
CA MET A 13 1.89 25.15 -5.90
C MET A 13 2.38 26.04 -7.02
N ILE A 14 3.59 26.53 -6.87
CA ILE A 14 4.33 27.17 -7.95
C ILE A 14 4.65 26.08 -8.97
N GLY A 15 3.89 26.05 -10.06
CA GLY A 15 4.25 25.32 -11.28
C GLY A 15 3.67 23.92 -11.50
N SER A 16 2.73 23.43 -10.70
CA SER A 16 2.10 22.13 -10.93
C SER A 16 0.63 22.28 -11.34
N LYS A 17 0.21 21.52 -12.35
CA LYS A 17 -1.19 21.44 -12.76
C LYS A 17 -2.03 20.96 -11.57
N VAL A 18 -2.91 21.81 -11.08
CA VAL A 18 -3.96 21.45 -10.12
C VAL A 18 -4.87 20.46 -10.83
N PHE A 19 -4.84 19.19 -10.44
CA PHE A 19 -5.83 18.22 -10.91
C PHE A 19 -7.11 18.43 -10.12
N ALA A 20 -8.13 18.98 -10.78
CA ALA A 20 -9.46 19.05 -10.21
C ALA A 20 -10.02 17.62 -10.06
N ALA A 21 -10.42 17.27 -8.83
CA ALA A 21 -11.15 16.03 -8.57
C ALA A 21 -12.42 15.98 -9.43
N THR A 22 -12.69 14.85 -10.05
CA THR A 22 -13.92 14.65 -10.81
C THR A 22 -15.15 14.72 -9.89
N PRO A 23 -16.22 15.46 -10.22
CA PRO A 23 -17.26 15.86 -9.27
C PRO A 23 -18.26 14.78 -8.80
N ASN A 24 -18.06 13.49 -9.01
CA ASN A 24 -19.15 12.50 -8.89
C ASN A 24 -18.96 11.30 -7.94
N GLN A 25 -17.97 11.32 -7.06
CA GLN A 25 -17.90 10.36 -5.96
C GLN A 25 -17.80 11.14 -4.65
N GLY A 26 -18.60 10.78 -3.64
CA GLY A 26 -18.50 11.39 -2.31
C GLY A 26 -17.10 11.18 -1.71
N ALA A 27 -16.66 12.09 -0.83
CA ALA A 27 -15.35 11.98 -0.19
C ALA A 27 -15.21 10.67 0.61
N SER A 28 -14.09 9.95 0.44
CA SER A 28 -13.80 8.74 1.21
C SER A 28 -13.35 9.09 2.63
N THR A 29 -13.66 8.22 3.59
CA THR A 29 -13.20 8.41 4.97
C THR A 29 -11.75 7.96 5.12
N VAL A 30 -10.92 8.80 5.73
CA VAL A 30 -9.56 8.48 6.15
C VAL A 30 -9.42 8.75 7.64
N TYR A 31 -9.04 7.74 8.40
CA TYR A 31 -8.67 7.86 9.80
C TYR A 31 -7.20 8.24 9.92
N PHE A 32 -6.89 9.13 10.85
CA PHE A 32 -5.54 9.65 11.07
C PHE A 32 -5.17 9.65 12.54
N SER A 33 -3.95 9.23 12.85
CA SER A 33 -3.28 9.51 14.12
C SER A 33 -1.91 10.14 13.87
N LYS A 34 -1.61 11.20 14.60
CA LYS A 34 -0.28 11.82 14.59
C LYS A 34 0.75 10.92 15.28
N ASP A 35 0.33 10.25 16.34
CA ASP A 35 1.21 9.42 17.15
C ASP A 35 1.29 8.01 16.58
N ILE A 36 2.52 7.59 16.31
CA ILE A 36 2.83 6.27 15.74
C ILE A 36 3.15 5.30 16.87
N ASN A 37 2.14 4.55 17.30
CA ASN A 37 2.24 3.51 18.32
C ASN A 37 1.22 2.40 18.06
N ALA A 38 1.34 1.29 18.80
CA ALA A 38 0.46 0.14 18.61
C ALA A 38 -1.00 0.44 18.95
N GLU A 39 -1.27 1.25 19.98
CA GLU A 39 -2.63 1.60 20.39
C GLU A 39 -3.38 2.32 19.27
N ASN A 40 -2.80 3.39 18.73
CA ASN A 40 -3.40 4.16 17.65
C ASN A 40 -3.50 3.36 16.34
N PHE A 41 -2.53 2.48 16.10
CA PHE A 41 -2.57 1.59 14.94
C PHE A 41 -3.76 0.61 15.03
N LEU A 42 -3.97 -0.01 16.19
CA LEU A 42 -5.12 -0.88 16.45
C LEU A 42 -6.44 -0.10 16.42
N ALA A 43 -6.50 1.10 16.97
CA ALA A 43 -7.68 1.95 16.92
C ALA A 43 -8.11 2.27 15.47
N ILE A 44 -7.14 2.54 14.59
CA ILE A 44 -7.42 2.73 13.15
C ILE A 44 -7.95 1.43 12.53
N TYR A 45 -7.29 0.29 12.79
CA TYR A 45 -7.74 -1.01 12.29
C TYR A 45 -9.18 -1.31 12.72
N ASP A 46 -9.52 -1.13 13.99
CA ASP A 46 -10.86 -1.40 14.52
C ASP A 46 -11.93 -0.50 13.88
N ARG A 47 -11.59 0.77 13.60
CA ARG A 47 -12.50 1.66 12.86
C ARG A 47 -12.74 1.16 11.44
N LEU A 48 -11.67 0.79 10.72
CA LEU A 48 -11.79 0.25 9.37
C LEU A 48 -12.58 -1.06 9.37
N ARG A 49 -12.31 -1.93 10.32
CA ARG A 49 -13.01 -3.22 10.45
C ARG A 49 -14.50 -3.04 10.69
N LYS A 50 -14.87 -2.07 11.55
CA LYS A 50 -16.25 -1.69 11.82
C LYS A 50 -16.93 -1.12 10.58
N ASP A 51 -16.27 -0.17 9.89
CA ASP A 51 -16.85 0.50 8.73
C ASP A 51 -16.99 -0.43 7.51
N ALA A 52 -16.07 -1.38 7.38
CA ALA A 52 -16.13 -2.40 6.34
C ALA A 52 -17.35 -3.32 6.48
N ASN A 53 -17.92 -3.39 7.69
CA ASN A 53 -19.10 -4.22 8.01
C ASN A 53 -19.00 -5.65 7.42
N LEU A 54 -17.77 -6.21 7.48
CA LEU A 54 -17.55 -7.56 6.96
C LEU A 54 -18.24 -8.58 7.85
N PRO A 55 -18.87 -9.60 7.27
CA PRO A 55 -19.50 -10.66 8.04
C PRO A 55 -18.46 -11.40 8.90
N GLU A 56 -18.90 -11.99 9.99
CA GLU A 56 -18.09 -12.98 10.69
C GLU A 56 -17.80 -14.13 9.73
N ASP A 57 -16.52 -14.39 9.52
CA ASP A 57 -16.04 -15.35 8.56
C ASP A 57 -15.09 -16.32 9.27
N ARG A 58 -15.22 -17.61 8.94
CA ARG A 58 -14.31 -18.65 9.46
C ARG A 58 -12.97 -18.68 8.72
N ARG A 59 -12.87 -17.97 7.60
CA ARG A 59 -11.63 -17.84 6.85
C ARG A 59 -10.57 -17.10 7.68
N LEU A 60 -9.32 -17.23 7.25
CA LEU A 60 -8.19 -16.54 7.87
C LEU A 60 -8.29 -15.02 7.68
N SER A 61 -7.70 -14.29 8.61
CA SER A 61 -7.39 -12.88 8.44
C SER A 61 -5.92 -12.72 8.07
N GLY A 62 -5.64 -11.94 7.01
CA GLY A 62 -4.28 -11.67 6.57
C GLY A 62 -3.78 -10.33 7.09
N ILE A 63 -2.49 -10.25 7.40
CA ILE A 63 -1.77 -8.99 7.62
C ILE A 63 -0.65 -8.96 6.60
N LYS A 64 -0.81 -8.09 5.58
CA LYS A 64 0.19 -7.95 4.52
C LYS A 64 1.41 -7.25 5.06
N LEU A 65 2.52 -7.96 5.05
CA LEU A 65 3.84 -7.41 5.35
C LEU A 65 4.59 -7.01 4.08
N HIS A 66 5.61 -6.18 4.25
CA HIS A 66 6.66 -6.03 3.27
C HIS A 66 7.88 -6.82 3.72
N GLY A 67 8.15 -7.92 3.04
CA GLY A 67 9.13 -8.92 3.49
C GLY A 67 10.59 -8.46 3.58
N ASP A 68 10.93 -7.27 3.05
CA ASP A 68 12.28 -6.67 3.20
C ASP A 68 12.35 -5.66 4.34
N ASP A 69 11.26 -5.43 5.07
CA ASP A 69 11.10 -4.29 5.96
C ASP A 69 10.21 -4.63 7.17
N VAL A 70 10.34 -5.87 7.65
CA VAL A 70 9.54 -6.37 8.77
C VAL A 70 9.93 -5.68 10.08
N ASP A 71 11.23 -5.38 10.27
CA ASP A 71 11.73 -4.79 11.52
C ASP A 71 11.23 -3.36 11.74
N THR A 72 10.99 -2.62 10.68
CA THR A 72 10.40 -1.29 10.79
C THR A 72 8.97 -1.42 11.30
N ASN A 73 8.69 -0.84 12.46
CA ASN A 73 7.39 -0.87 13.12
C ASN A 73 6.90 -2.28 13.53
N ARG A 74 7.82 -3.23 13.73
CA ARG A 74 7.50 -4.62 14.13
C ARG A 74 6.48 -4.70 15.27
N GLY A 75 6.63 -3.92 16.33
CA GLY A 75 5.72 -3.96 17.48
C GLY A 75 4.27 -3.69 17.11
N MET A 76 4.00 -2.86 16.09
CA MET A 76 2.65 -2.62 15.59
C MET A 76 2.10 -3.81 14.81
N TRP A 77 2.94 -4.43 13.98
CA TRP A 77 2.53 -5.63 13.22
C TRP A 77 2.23 -6.82 14.13
N GLU A 78 3.07 -7.05 15.13
CA GLU A 78 2.85 -8.08 16.13
C GLU A 78 1.63 -7.81 17.01
N ALA A 79 1.42 -6.55 17.41
CA ALA A 79 0.21 -6.15 18.12
C ALA A 79 -1.06 -6.47 17.31
N LEU A 80 -1.05 -6.14 16.00
CA LEU A 80 -2.17 -6.45 15.12
C LEU A 80 -2.38 -7.96 14.96
N LEU A 81 -1.29 -8.72 14.79
CA LEU A 81 -1.34 -10.18 14.67
C LEU A 81 -1.95 -10.83 15.92
N ASN A 82 -1.66 -10.31 17.10
CA ASN A 82 -2.20 -10.81 18.37
C ASN A 82 -3.63 -10.31 18.64
N HIS A 83 -4.01 -9.16 18.07
CA HIS A 83 -5.34 -8.58 18.21
C HIS A 83 -6.39 -9.29 17.34
N ILE A 84 -6.00 -9.83 16.18
CA ILE A 84 -6.92 -10.46 15.24
C ILE A 84 -6.92 -11.98 15.42
N PRO A 85 -8.05 -12.59 15.84
CA PRO A 85 -8.16 -14.05 15.88
C PRO A 85 -7.91 -14.69 14.51
N ASN A 86 -7.33 -15.88 14.48
CA ASN A 86 -7.05 -16.64 13.26
C ASN A 86 -6.30 -15.86 12.18
N SER A 87 -5.36 -15.00 12.60
CA SER A 87 -4.60 -14.19 11.67
C SER A 87 -3.24 -14.78 11.34
N LYS A 88 -2.75 -14.44 10.15
CA LYS A 88 -1.39 -14.73 9.69
C LYS A 88 -0.79 -13.51 9.02
N PHE A 89 0.52 -13.37 9.12
CA PHE A 89 1.27 -12.54 8.20
C PHE A 89 1.23 -13.17 6.81
N VAL A 90 0.97 -12.35 5.80
CA VAL A 90 0.87 -12.81 4.42
C VAL A 90 1.87 -12.09 3.52
N GLU A 91 2.49 -12.86 2.64
CA GLU A 91 3.40 -12.38 1.60
C GLU A 91 3.24 -13.26 0.35
N CYS A 92 3.77 -12.82 -0.78
CA CYS A 92 3.85 -13.61 -2.01
C CYS A 92 5.28 -13.74 -2.47
N ASN A 93 5.57 -14.77 -3.23
CA ASN A 93 6.88 -14.96 -3.85
C ASN A 93 7.24 -13.75 -4.71
N TYR A 94 8.53 -13.46 -4.82
CA TYR A 94 9.01 -12.42 -5.72
C TYR A 94 8.92 -12.92 -7.17
N ALA A 95 8.88 -11.98 -8.10
CA ALA A 95 9.01 -12.32 -9.50
C ALA A 95 10.35 -13.04 -9.74
N SER A 96 10.32 -14.07 -10.57
CA SER A 96 11.51 -14.92 -10.88
C SER A 96 12.67 -14.12 -11.49
N ILE A 97 12.37 -12.94 -12.04
CA ILE A 97 13.37 -12.02 -12.61
C ILE A 97 14.24 -11.32 -11.53
N TYR A 98 13.91 -11.46 -10.23
CA TYR A 98 14.72 -10.91 -9.16
C TYR A 98 15.70 -11.93 -8.61
N PRO A 99 17.03 -11.62 -8.59
CA PRO A 99 18.06 -12.57 -8.20
C PRO A 99 18.12 -12.90 -6.71
N ALA A 100 17.28 -12.30 -5.89
CA ALA A 100 17.41 -12.32 -4.43
C ALA A 100 17.00 -13.63 -3.72
N GLY A 101 16.86 -14.76 -4.43
CA GLY A 101 16.49 -16.04 -3.81
C GLY A 101 15.07 -16.14 -3.25
N ARG A 102 14.29 -15.07 -3.38
CA ARG A 102 12.90 -14.95 -2.87
C ARG A 102 11.84 -15.27 -3.93
N GLY A 103 12.26 -15.70 -5.12
CA GLY A 103 11.37 -16.13 -6.20
C GLY A 103 10.74 -17.51 -5.96
N ASN A 104 11.04 -18.15 -4.81
CA ASN A 104 10.42 -19.39 -4.38
C ASN A 104 10.04 -19.35 -2.92
N THR A 105 9.06 -20.16 -2.55
CA THR A 105 8.44 -20.18 -1.23
C THR A 105 9.45 -20.41 -0.11
N GLN A 106 10.35 -21.36 -0.24
CA GLN A 106 11.32 -21.67 0.82
C GLN A 106 12.34 -20.55 1.02
N GLY A 107 12.81 -19.94 -0.06
CA GLY A 107 13.72 -18.79 0.01
C GLY A 107 13.03 -17.57 0.65
N ASN A 108 11.77 -17.34 0.32
CA ASN A 108 10.98 -16.25 0.88
C ASN A 108 10.72 -16.46 2.37
N ILE A 109 10.31 -17.68 2.78
CA ILE A 109 10.15 -18.03 4.20
C ILE A 109 11.45 -17.79 4.95
N ARG A 110 12.61 -18.31 4.47
CA ARG A 110 13.91 -18.09 5.14
C ARG A 110 14.23 -16.62 5.32
N ALA A 111 14.03 -15.81 4.29
CA ALA A 111 14.33 -14.37 4.34
C ALA A 111 13.47 -13.60 5.34
N ILE A 112 12.20 -13.96 5.48
CA ILE A 112 11.26 -13.31 6.40
C ILE A 112 11.48 -13.82 7.84
N THR A 113 11.64 -15.11 8.03
CA THR A 113 11.89 -15.69 9.36
C THR A 113 13.26 -15.30 9.94
N ALA A 114 14.26 -15.04 9.10
CA ALA A 114 15.54 -14.48 9.53
C ALA A 114 15.40 -13.08 10.15
N GLN A 115 14.30 -12.37 9.87
CA GLN A 115 13.95 -11.12 10.53
C GLN A 115 13.11 -11.34 11.81
N GLY A 116 12.99 -12.59 12.30
CA GLY A 116 12.32 -12.92 13.55
C GLY A 116 10.82 -13.17 13.46
N VAL A 117 10.24 -13.26 12.26
CA VAL A 117 8.84 -13.66 12.08
C VAL A 117 8.68 -15.15 12.36
N ASP A 118 7.71 -15.51 13.21
CA ASP A 118 7.38 -16.91 13.46
C ASP A 118 6.85 -17.58 12.18
N LYS A 119 7.52 -18.66 11.76
CA LYS A 119 7.13 -19.42 10.57
C LYS A 119 5.67 -19.91 10.61
N ASN A 120 5.17 -20.27 11.80
CA ASN A 120 3.80 -20.77 11.95
C ASN A 120 2.74 -19.68 11.80
N ARG A 121 3.14 -18.42 11.93
CA ARG A 121 2.29 -17.25 11.76
C ARG A 121 2.51 -16.57 10.40
N LEU A 122 3.29 -17.17 9.51
CA LEU A 122 3.58 -16.68 8.15
C LEU A 122 2.94 -17.58 7.10
N ASP A 123 2.29 -16.97 6.12
CA ASP A 123 1.80 -17.66 4.93
C ASP A 123 2.33 -16.98 3.66
N ILE A 124 2.89 -17.78 2.77
CA ILE A 124 3.23 -17.36 1.41
C ILE A 124 2.07 -17.78 0.51
N LEU A 125 1.27 -16.81 0.09
CA LEU A 125 -0.04 -17.04 -0.52
C LEU A 125 0.00 -17.83 -1.84
N ASP A 126 1.09 -17.72 -2.59
CA ASP A 126 1.35 -18.46 -3.84
C ASP A 126 2.33 -19.63 -3.64
N ARG A 127 2.35 -20.23 -2.45
CA ARG A 127 3.28 -21.30 -2.03
C ARG A 127 3.28 -22.55 -2.91
N ASN A 128 2.15 -22.84 -3.54
CA ASN A 128 1.97 -24.00 -4.41
C ASN A 128 2.02 -23.64 -5.90
N ASN A 129 2.44 -22.42 -6.26
CA ASN A 129 2.29 -21.85 -7.60
C ASN A 129 0.84 -21.84 -8.10
N GLU A 130 -0.12 -21.78 -7.17
CA GLU A 130 -1.54 -21.70 -7.48
C GLU A 130 -1.98 -20.25 -7.54
N TYR A 131 -2.42 -19.82 -8.71
CA TYR A 131 -2.95 -18.47 -8.92
C TYR A 131 -4.14 -18.48 -9.86
N THR A 132 -4.93 -17.46 -9.74
CA THR A 132 -6.13 -17.18 -10.52
C THR A 132 -5.92 -15.89 -11.30
N GLU A 133 -6.16 -15.91 -12.61
CA GLU A 133 -6.21 -14.70 -13.40
C GLU A 133 -7.48 -13.93 -13.05
N VAL A 134 -7.29 -12.79 -12.39
CA VAL A 134 -8.40 -11.90 -12.06
C VAL A 134 -8.53 -10.81 -13.13
N PRO A 135 -9.76 -10.58 -13.67
CA PRO A 135 -9.97 -9.57 -14.68
C PRO A 135 -9.84 -8.16 -14.11
N ILE A 136 -9.39 -7.22 -14.92
CA ILE A 136 -9.23 -5.81 -14.55
C ILE A 136 -10.22 -4.96 -15.36
N LYS A 137 -11.35 -4.64 -14.75
CA LYS A 137 -12.36 -3.80 -15.40
C LYS A 137 -11.83 -2.39 -15.61
N GLY A 138 -11.74 -1.96 -16.85
CA GLY A 138 -11.21 -0.64 -17.22
C GLY A 138 -9.69 -0.54 -17.27
N GLY A 139 -8.96 -1.65 -17.06
CA GLY A 139 -7.49 -1.68 -17.12
C GLY A 139 -6.96 -1.15 -18.46
N LYS A 140 -5.88 -0.38 -18.40
CA LYS A 140 -5.30 0.30 -19.56
C LYS A 140 -4.18 -0.52 -20.21
N GLU A 141 -3.25 -1.03 -19.41
CA GLU A 141 -2.09 -1.82 -19.85
C GLU A 141 -2.29 -3.31 -19.61
N LEU A 142 -2.93 -3.69 -18.48
CA LEU A 142 -3.27 -5.06 -18.15
C LEU A 142 -4.77 -5.29 -18.24
N LYS A 143 -5.18 -6.43 -18.77
CA LYS A 143 -6.59 -6.86 -18.80
C LYS A 143 -6.92 -7.87 -17.70
N SER A 144 -5.89 -8.53 -17.19
CA SER A 144 -5.93 -9.41 -16.02
C SER A 144 -4.62 -9.36 -15.26
N VAL A 145 -4.62 -9.87 -14.04
CA VAL A 145 -3.43 -10.07 -13.23
C VAL A 145 -3.52 -11.39 -12.47
N SER A 146 -2.41 -12.11 -12.39
CA SER A 146 -2.30 -13.34 -11.60
C SER A 146 -2.28 -13.01 -10.10
N ALA A 147 -3.35 -13.35 -9.39
CA ALA A 147 -3.46 -13.27 -7.93
C ALA A 147 -3.37 -14.67 -7.30
N PRO A 148 -2.78 -14.84 -6.10
CA PRO A 148 -2.77 -16.12 -5.41
C PRO A 148 -4.19 -16.64 -5.17
N THR A 149 -4.44 -17.90 -5.52
CA THR A 149 -5.74 -18.53 -5.28
C THR A 149 -6.08 -18.57 -3.79
N ALA A 150 -5.07 -18.79 -2.93
CA ALA A 150 -5.25 -18.76 -1.48
C ALA A 150 -5.77 -17.41 -0.97
N LEU A 151 -5.26 -16.28 -1.49
CA LEU A 151 -5.76 -14.94 -1.14
C LEU A 151 -7.27 -14.83 -1.33
N LEU A 152 -7.75 -15.30 -2.46
CA LEU A 152 -9.15 -15.14 -2.86
C LEU A 152 -10.10 -16.07 -2.08
N LYS A 153 -9.64 -17.30 -1.76
CA LYS A 153 -10.46 -18.37 -1.20
C LYS A 153 -10.32 -18.55 0.30
N GLU A 154 -9.10 -18.43 0.84
CA GLU A 154 -8.80 -18.77 2.23
C GLU A 154 -8.88 -17.56 3.17
N TYR A 155 -8.80 -16.33 2.64
CA TYR A 155 -8.79 -15.09 3.43
C TYR A 155 -10.10 -14.33 3.35
N GLY A 156 -10.73 -14.14 4.51
CA GLY A 156 -11.96 -13.36 4.65
C GLY A 156 -11.71 -11.85 4.69
N CYS A 157 -10.52 -11.44 5.16
CA CYS A 157 -10.10 -10.05 5.23
C CYS A 157 -8.58 -9.97 5.20
N VAL A 158 -8.03 -8.91 4.63
CA VAL A 158 -6.59 -8.61 4.70
C VAL A 158 -6.37 -7.15 5.08
N ALA A 159 -5.67 -6.94 6.19
CA ALA A 159 -5.09 -5.64 6.52
C ALA A 159 -3.84 -5.43 5.67
N VAL A 160 -3.92 -4.55 4.71
CA VAL A 160 -2.79 -4.14 3.86
C VAL A 160 -2.03 -3.05 4.61
N THR A 161 -0.99 -3.46 5.33
CA THR A 161 -0.17 -2.56 6.13
C THR A 161 1.07 -2.17 5.35
N ALA A 162 1.40 -0.89 5.34
CA ALA A 162 2.56 -0.39 4.63
C ALA A 162 3.39 0.53 5.54
N ASN A 163 4.70 0.26 5.63
CA ASN A 163 5.66 1.31 5.91
C ASN A 163 5.72 2.19 4.67
N PHE A 164 5.07 3.36 4.72
CA PHE A 164 5.10 4.28 3.60
C PHE A 164 6.52 4.78 3.36
N ARG A 165 7.02 4.64 2.16
CA ARG A 165 8.41 4.95 1.82
C ARG A 165 8.55 5.47 0.40
N ILE A 166 9.69 6.06 0.09
CA ILE A 166 10.00 6.64 -1.22
C ILE A 166 11.13 5.83 -1.89
N PRO A 167 10.82 4.71 -2.55
CA PRO A 167 11.82 3.95 -3.30
C PRO A 167 12.28 4.73 -4.53
N SER A 168 13.52 4.46 -4.96
CA SER A 168 14.20 5.23 -6.02
C SER A 168 13.46 5.25 -7.38
N PHE A 169 12.62 4.24 -7.67
CA PHE A 169 11.97 4.13 -8.98
C PHE A 169 10.45 4.31 -8.97
N ALA A 170 9.78 4.03 -7.86
CA ALA A 170 8.32 4.01 -7.79
C ALA A 170 7.70 5.31 -7.25
N GLY A 171 8.51 6.32 -6.97
CA GLY A 171 8.08 7.57 -6.35
C GLY A 171 7.71 7.37 -4.89
N PHE A 172 6.65 6.61 -4.58
CA PHE A 172 6.37 6.13 -3.24
C PHE A 172 5.89 4.67 -3.25
N SER A 173 5.82 4.07 -2.09
CA SER A 173 5.30 2.73 -1.85
C SER A 173 4.36 2.77 -0.65
N GLY A 174 3.07 2.71 -0.91
CA GLY A 174 1.99 2.66 0.04
C GLY A 174 1.07 1.47 -0.24
N ALA A 175 -0.23 1.64 0.00
CA ALA A 175 -1.24 0.61 -0.19
C ALA A 175 -1.31 0.12 -1.63
N CYS A 176 -1.30 1.01 -2.64
CA CYS A 176 -1.34 0.64 -4.05
C CYS A 176 -0.26 -0.39 -4.39
N LYS A 177 0.99 -0.10 -4.06
CA LYS A 177 2.09 -1.01 -4.37
C LYS A 177 2.03 -2.30 -3.55
N ASN A 178 1.55 -2.24 -2.30
CA ASN A 178 1.35 -3.44 -1.49
C ASN A 178 0.24 -4.35 -2.03
N VAL A 179 -0.77 -3.81 -2.68
CA VAL A 179 -1.78 -4.59 -3.40
C VAL A 179 -1.25 -5.09 -4.73
N GLY A 180 -0.91 -4.18 -5.65
CA GLY A 180 -0.61 -4.52 -7.06
C GLY A 180 0.70 -5.30 -7.26
N ILE A 181 1.66 -5.16 -6.34
CA ILE A 181 2.88 -5.97 -6.28
C ILE A 181 2.83 -6.95 -5.12
N GLY A 182 2.51 -6.46 -3.91
CA GLY A 182 2.63 -7.25 -2.69
C GLY A 182 1.69 -8.45 -2.64
N LEU A 183 0.44 -8.29 -3.07
CA LEU A 183 -0.58 -9.35 -3.11
C LEU A 183 -0.70 -10.03 -4.49
N ALA A 184 0.01 -9.57 -5.50
CA ALA A 184 0.12 -10.31 -6.76
C ALA A 184 1.00 -11.56 -6.58
N SER A 185 0.70 -12.65 -7.29
CA SER A 185 1.58 -13.82 -7.34
C SER A 185 2.94 -13.48 -7.96
N GLY A 186 3.91 -14.38 -7.89
CA GLY A 186 5.19 -14.22 -8.59
C GLY A 186 5.02 -13.92 -10.08
N GLU A 187 4.05 -14.57 -10.73
CA GLU A 187 3.68 -14.30 -12.13
C GLU A 187 3.03 -12.91 -12.28
N GLY A 188 2.07 -12.57 -11.41
CA GLY A 188 1.44 -11.24 -11.43
C GLY A 188 2.45 -10.11 -11.24
N LYS A 189 3.47 -10.29 -10.38
CA LYS A 189 4.58 -9.35 -10.26
C LYS A 189 5.35 -9.20 -11.57
N THR A 190 5.56 -10.29 -12.31
CA THR A 190 6.21 -10.26 -13.63
C THR A 190 5.36 -9.49 -14.64
N GLN A 191 4.04 -9.68 -14.63
CA GLN A 191 3.12 -8.91 -15.48
C GLN A 191 3.21 -7.40 -15.21
N VAL A 192 3.26 -6.99 -13.94
CA VAL A 192 3.37 -5.56 -13.55
C VAL A 192 4.74 -4.99 -13.92
N HIS A 193 5.81 -5.71 -13.63
CA HIS A 193 7.16 -5.21 -13.93
C HIS A 193 7.48 -5.18 -15.43
N GLY A 194 6.88 -6.09 -16.21
CA GLY A 194 7.20 -6.25 -17.63
C GLY A 194 8.63 -6.73 -17.86
N LEU A 195 9.00 -6.88 -19.12
CA LEU A 195 10.31 -7.39 -19.54
C LEU A 195 11.42 -6.31 -19.47
N GLY A 196 11.59 -5.67 -18.32
CA GLY A 196 12.84 -4.93 -18.04
C GLY A 196 12.80 -3.42 -18.03
N VAL A 197 11.69 -2.75 -18.31
CA VAL A 197 11.62 -1.28 -18.25
C VAL A 197 10.87 -0.83 -17.01
N ARG A 198 11.61 -0.71 -15.91
CA ARG A 198 11.06 -0.38 -14.57
C ARG A 198 10.76 1.11 -14.33
N LYS A 199 11.00 1.98 -15.30
CA LYS A 199 10.97 3.45 -15.09
C LYS A 199 10.01 4.19 -16.00
N ASP A 200 9.27 3.49 -16.83
CA ASP A 200 8.33 4.11 -17.75
C ASP A 200 6.93 4.28 -17.16
N ALA A 201 6.12 5.11 -17.77
CA ALA A 201 4.75 5.32 -17.39
C ALA A 201 3.89 4.04 -17.45
N ARG A 202 4.27 3.06 -18.27
CA ARG A 202 3.58 1.77 -18.35
C ARG A 202 3.68 0.97 -17.06
N PHE A 203 4.83 1.03 -16.36
CA PHE A 203 4.94 0.40 -15.04
C PHE A 203 3.88 0.91 -14.08
N PHE A 204 3.69 2.24 -14.01
CA PHE A 204 2.70 2.82 -13.11
C PHE A 204 1.27 2.51 -13.52
N ARG A 205 0.98 2.43 -14.83
CA ARG A 205 -0.32 2.00 -15.33
C ARG A 205 -0.58 0.52 -15.01
N ARG A 206 0.39 -0.36 -15.26
CA ARG A 206 0.28 -1.79 -14.88
C ARG A 206 0.12 -1.97 -13.39
N LEU A 207 0.82 -1.17 -12.58
CA LEU A 207 0.67 -1.18 -11.12
C LEU A 207 -0.75 -0.78 -10.68
N ALA A 208 -1.29 0.31 -11.24
CA ALA A 208 -2.65 0.75 -10.96
C ALA A 208 -3.68 -0.30 -11.40
N ASP A 209 -3.53 -0.83 -12.62
CA ASP A 209 -4.39 -1.89 -13.15
C ASP A 209 -4.40 -3.11 -12.24
N ALA A 210 -3.22 -3.64 -11.87
CA ALA A 210 -3.11 -4.80 -10.99
C ALA A 210 -3.69 -4.54 -9.60
N SER A 211 -3.45 -3.36 -9.04
CA SER A 211 -4.00 -2.98 -7.75
C SER A 211 -5.52 -2.98 -7.77
N LYS A 212 -6.12 -2.39 -8.82
CA LYS A 212 -7.56 -2.40 -9.01
C LYS A 212 -8.10 -3.82 -9.18
N GLY A 213 -7.48 -4.63 -10.02
CA GLY A 213 -7.93 -6.01 -10.28
C GLY A 213 -7.97 -6.86 -8.99
N ILE A 214 -6.89 -6.84 -8.21
CA ILE A 214 -6.82 -7.56 -6.93
C ILE A 214 -7.80 -6.99 -5.91
N HIS A 215 -7.91 -5.65 -5.82
CA HIS A 215 -8.86 -5.01 -4.92
C HIS A 215 -10.31 -5.38 -5.27
N ASP A 216 -10.70 -5.29 -6.54
CA ASP A 216 -12.04 -5.66 -7.00
C ASP A 216 -12.34 -7.15 -6.73
N ALA A 217 -11.36 -8.05 -6.94
CA ALA A 217 -11.50 -9.48 -6.69
C ALA A 217 -11.63 -9.81 -5.20
N MET A 218 -11.08 -8.96 -4.32
CA MET A 218 -11.23 -9.09 -2.87
C MET A 218 -12.54 -8.48 -2.34
N ASP A 219 -13.33 -7.81 -3.15
CA ASP A 219 -14.69 -7.36 -2.84
C ASP A 219 -14.81 -6.68 -1.46
N ASN A 220 -14.18 -5.52 -1.30
CA ASN A 220 -14.13 -4.73 -0.06
C ASN A 220 -13.52 -5.43 1.16
N ARG A 221 -12.80 -6.53 0.97
CA ARG A 221 -12.13 -7.29 2.06
C ARG A 221 -10.68 -6.85 2.31
N LEU A 222 -10.26 -5.74 1.73
CA LEU A 222 -8.96 -5.11 2.00
C LEU A 222 -9.13 -3.86 2.85
N LEU A 223 -8.34 -3.76 3.92
CA LEU A 223 -8.26 -2.59 4.79
C LEU A 223 -6.87 -1.98 4.64
N PHE A 224 -6.76 -0.70 4.34
CA PHE A 224 -5.49 -0.05 4.01
C PHE A 224 -4.98 0.80 5.18
N ILE A 225 -3.75 0.55 5.63
CA ILE A 225 -3.10 1.32 6.69
C ILE A 225 -1.67 1.65 6.27
N ASN A 226 -1.39 2.94 6.10
CA ASN A 226 -0.06 3.46 5.81
C ASN A 226 0.56 4.09 7.07
N VAL A 227 1.72 3.62 7.48
CA VAL A 227 2.52 4.22 8.55
C VAL A 227 3.58 5.10 7.89
N VAL A 228 3.48 6.41 8.13
CA VAL A 228 4.35 7.44 7.52
C VAL A 228 5.38 7.86 8.57
N SER A 229 6.42 7.05 8.72
CA SER A 229 7.42 7.22 9.77
C SER A 229 8.84 7.21 9.21
N ASN A 230 9.67 8.14 9.68
CA ASN A 230 11.10 8.21 9.39
C ASN A 230 11.44 7.92 7.92
N ILE A 231 10.69 8.52 7.01
CA ILE A 231 10.89 8.29 5.59
C ILE A 231 12.33 8.65 5.22
N HIS A 232 12.99 7.63 4.69
CA HIS A 232 14.34 7.76 4.24
C HIS A 232 14.35 8.40 2.86
N VAL A 233 14.88 9.58 2.78
CA VAL A 233 15.14 10.25 1.52
C VAL A 233 16.64 10.20 1.26
N ASP A 234 17.02 9.61 0.15
CA ASP A 234 18.39 9.61 -0.33
C ASP A 234 18.56 10.82 -1.24
N PRO A 235 19.13 11.94 -0.74
CA PRO A 235 19.47 13.05 -1.61
C PRO A 235 20.57 12.61 -2.56
N LEU A 236 20.63 13.18 -3.74
CA LEU A 236 21.49 12.82 -4.86
C LEU A 236 22.99 12.72 -4.57
N LYS A 237 23.45 12.89 -3.35
CA LYS A 237 24.87 12.81 -2.91
C LYS A 237 25.03 12.35 -1.46
N GLY A 238 24.52 11.19 -1.11
CA GLY A 238 25.12 10.43 0.00
C GLY A 238 24.75 10.81 1.44
N THR A 239 23.92 11.82 1.69
CA THR A 239 23.44 12.12 3.05
C THR A 239 22.00 11.63 3.21
N LYS A 240 21.81 10.61 4.02
CA LYS A 240 20.49 10.05 4.30
C LYS A 240 19.74 10.96 5.27
N VAL A 241 18.67 11.59 4.83
CA VAL A 241 17.82 12.44 5.66
C VAL A 241 16.54 11.71 6.01
N ARG A 242 16.07 11.86 7.24
CA ARG A 242 14.81 11.27 7.71
C ARG A 242 13.79 12.37 8.00
N THR A 243 12.56 12.16 7.60
CA THR A 243 11.47 13.14 7.79
C THR A 243 10.93 13.21 9.23
N GLY A 244 11.31 12.29 10.10
CA GLY A 244 10.64 12.08 11.38
C GLY A 244 9.30 11.35 11.22
N ASN A 245 8.52 11.30 12.29
CA ASN A 245 7.22 10.63 12.34
C ASN A 245 6.12 11.59 11.88
N LEU A 246 5.42 11.25 10.80
CA LEU A 246 4.34 12.08 10.24
C LEU A 246 2.95 11.59 10.67
N GLY A 247 2.76 10.29 10.88
CA GLY A 247 1.52 9.74 11.40
C GLY A 247 1.12 8.40 10.77
N ILE A 248 -0.06 7.93 11.14
CA ILE A 248 -0.70 6.74 10.61
C ILE A 248 -1.98 7.18 9.90
N VAL A 249 -2.21 6.70 8.69
CA VAL A 249 -3.46 6.89 7.96
C VAL A 249 -4.09 5.56 7.59
N GLY A 250 -5.41 5.46 7.70
CA GLY A 250 -6.15 4.27 7.31
C GLY A 250 -7.43 4.60 6.56
N SER A 251 -7.77 3.81 5.54
CA SER A 251 -8.99 3.94 4.74
C SER A 251 -9.44 2.58 4.20
N LEU A 252 -10.72 2.48 3.85
CA LEU A 252 -11.24 1.39 3.03
C LEU A 252 -11.06 1.66 1.53
N ASP A 253 -10.71 2.89 1.18
CA ASP A 253 -10.45 3.32 -0.18
C ASP A 253 -8.94 3.33 -0.42
N LEU A 254 -8.49 2.49 -1.37
CA LEU A 254 -7.10 2.34 -1.75
C LEU A 254 -6.43 3.65 -2.15
N LEU A 255 -7.13 4.42 -2.98
CA LEU A 255 -6.61 5.68 -3.52
C LEU A 255 -6.57 6.77 -2.44
N ALA A 256 -7.61 6.87 -1.60
CA ALA A 256 -7.66 7.82 -0.50
C ALA A 256 -6.58 7.55 0.56
N ALA A 257 -6.29 6.27 0.85
CA ALA A 257 -5.22 5.90 1.78
C ALA A 257 -3.84 6.40 1.32
N ASP A 258 -3.52 6.20 0.05
CA ASP A 258 -2.24 6.63 -0.51
C ASP A 258 -2.19 8.14 -0.76
N GLN A 259 -3.30 8.77 -1.16
CA GLN A 259 -3.39 10.22 -1.28
C GLN A 259 -3.14 10.90 0.07
N ALA A 260 -3.80 10.45 1.13
CA ALA A 260 -3.63 11.02 2.46
C ALA A 260 -2.20 10.85 3.00
N ALA A 261 -1.59 9.68 2.78
CA ALA A 261 -0.19 9.46 3.16
C ALA A 261 0.78 10.36 2.38
N ALA A 262 0.53 10.55 1.08
CA ALA A 262 1.31 11.48 0.27
C ALA A 262 1.15 12.93 0.75
N ASP A 263 -0.07 13.37 1.09
CA ASP A 263 -0.37 14.72 1.57
C ASP A 263 0.35 15.04 2.90
N LEU A 264 0.56 14.04 3.76
CA LEU A 264 1.39 14.25 4.98
C LEU A 264 2.82 14.64 4.64
N ILE A 265 3.39 14.12 3.56
CA ILE A 265 4.74 14.46 3.11
C ILE A 265 4.74 15.83 2.44
N TYR A 266 3.73 16.13 1.65
CA TYR A 266 3.57 17.43 1.00
C TYR A 266 3.19 18.56 1.97
N GLY A 267 2.68 18.24 3.16
CA GLY A 267 2.51 19.18 4.25
C GLY A 267 3.82 19.69 4.84
N LEU A 268 4.96 19.09 4.46
CA LEU A 268 6.29 19.64 4.79
C LEU A 268 6.49 20.98 4.09
N THR A 269 7.24 21.88 4.73
CA THR A 269 7.53 23.19 4.13
C THR A 269 8.37 23.04 2.85
N PRO A 270 8.29 23.99 1.90
CA PRO A 270 9.15 23.95 0.71
C PRO A 270 10.64 23.85 1.01
N ALA A 271 11.11 24.42 2.11
CA ALA A 271 12.51 24.30 2.53
C ALA A 271 12.88 22.88 2.94
N GLU A 272 12.02 22.23 3.75
CA GLU A 272 12.18 20.82 4.13
C GLU A 272 12.08 19.92 2.89
N TYR A 273 11.13 20.22 2.01
CA TYR A 273 10.88 19.52 0.77
C TYR A 273 12.07 19.59 -0.21
N ASN A 274 12.61 20.79 -0.45
CA ASN A 274 13.76 20.99 -1.34
C ASN A 274 15.06 20.39 -0.77
N ALA A 275 15.21 20.38 0.56
CA ALA A 275 16.35 19.74 1.21
C ALA A 275 16.42 18.23 0.92
N TYR A 276 15.28 17.60 0.58
CA TYR A 276 15.20 16.17 0.35
C TYR A 276 15.33 15.76 -1.12
N SER A 277 15.46 16.67 -2.05
CA SER A 277 15.48 16.38 -3.51
C SER A 277 14.31 15.47 -3.94
N LEU A 278 13.12 15.73 -3.38
CA LEU A 278 11.96 14.85 -3.50
C LEU A 278 11.17 15.05 -4.78
N GLN A 279 11.29 16.21 -5.45
CA GLN A 279 10.37 16.60 -6.52
C GLN A 279 10.20 15.51 -7.60
N GLU A 280 11.30 15.02 -8.17
CA GLU A 280 11.20 13.98 -9.22
C GLU A 280 10.57 12.68 -8.72
N LYS A 281 10.89 12.28 -7.49
CA LYS A 281 10.34 11.04 -6.90
C LYS A 281 8.86 11.17 -6.58
N ILE A 282 8.46 12.35 -6.17
CA ILE A 282 7.09 12.70 -5.87
C ILE A 282 6.26 12.72 -7.15
N ASP A 283 6.73 13.37 -8.20
CA ASP A 283 6.04 13.42 -9.48
C ASP A 283 5.78 12.00 -10.02
N ARG A 284 6.73 11.09 -9.86
CA ARG A 284 6.52 9.67 -10.17
C ARG A 284 5.49 8.99 -9.27
N GLY A 285 5.50 9.31 -7.98
CA GLY A 285 4.50 8.79 -7.03
C GLY A 285 3.09 9.19 -7.41
N PHE A 286 2.89 10.44 -7.86
CA PHE A 286 1.60 10.91 -8.31
C PHE A 286 1.05 10.17 -9.52
N LEU A 287 1.89 9.65 -10.41
CA LEU A 287 1.42 8.81 -11.52
C LEU A 287 0.61 7.61 -11.05
N GLN A 288 0.94 7.03 -9.88
CA GLN A 288 0.14 5.95 -9.30
C GLN A 288 -1.28 6.43 -8.96
N LEU A 289 -1.37 7.61 -8.31
CA LEU A 289 -2.65 8.19 -7.91
C LEU A 289 -3.48 8.62 -9.13
N GLU A 290 -2.84 9.23 -10.12
CA GLU A 290 -3.49 9.65 -11.37
C GLU A 290 -4.08 8.46 -12.11
N TYR A 291 -3.32 7.38 -12.25
CA TYR A 291 -3.79 6.21 -12.97
C TYR A 291 -4.86 5.42 -12.22
N LEU A 292 -4.78 5.35 -10.87
CA LEU A 292 -5.87 4.80 -10.06
C LEU A 292 -7.16 5.61 -10.22
N ASP A 293 -7.06 6.95 -10.25
CA ASP A 293 -8.20 7.83 -10.48
C ASP A 293 -8.76 7.67 -11.90
N GLU A 294 -7.89 7.61 -12.92
CA GLU A 294 -8.27 7.39 -14.32
C GLU A 294 -9.11 6.12 -14.49
N ILE A 295 -8.77 5.03 -13.82
CA ILE A 295 -9.47 3.75 -13.90
C ILE A 295 -10.57 3.56 -12.85
N LYS A 296 -10.86 4.61 -12.08
CA LYS A 296 -11.90 4.62 -11.02
C LYS A 296 -11.66 3.54 -9.94
N ALA A 297 -10.43 3.47 -9.44
CA ALA A 297 -10.05 2.53 -8.39
C ALA A 297 -10.27 3.08 -6.97
N GLY A 298 -10.82 4.28 -6.82
CA GLY A 298 -11.10 4.95 -5.56
C GLY A 298 -11.25 6.46 -5.73
N ASN A 299 -11.18 7.20 -4.64
CA ASN A 299 -11.32 8.66 -4.58
C ASN A 299 -10.04 9.34 -4.14
N ARG A 300 -9.63 10.40 -4.84
CA ARG A 300 -8.56 11.29 -4.38
C ARG A 300 -9.03 12.27 -3.31
N THR A 301 -10.33 12.55 -3.28
CA THR A 301 -10.93 13.43 -2.26
C THR A 301 -11.33 12.61 -1.04
N TYR A 302 -10.93 13.05 0.13
CA TYR A 302 -11.21 12.35 1.39
C TYR A 302 -11.58 13.31 2.52
N LYS A 303 -12.27 12.75 3.52
CA LYS A 303 -12.54 13.38 4.80
C LYS A 303 -11.62 12.78 5.84
N LEU A 304 -10.76 13.61 6.45
CA LEU A 304 -9.85 13.19 7.51
C LEU A 304 -10.56 13.21 8.87
N ILE A 305 -10.47 12.09 9.58
CA ILE A 305 -10.96 11.94 10.97
C ILE A 305 -9.77 11.63 11.85
N THR A 306 -9.40 12.57 12.71
CA THR A 306 -8.30 12.39 13.68
C THR A 306 -8.79 11.60 14.89
N LEU A 307 -8.03 10.61 15.32
CA LEU A 307 -8.24 9.79 16.52
C LEU A 307 -7.48 10.36 17.70
#